data_2c9e38a20062cfaded190e3eb3179f7a
#
_entry.id   2c9e38a20062cfaded190e3eb3179f7a
#
_cell.length_a   1.000
_cell.length_b   1.000
_cell.length_c   1.000
_cell.angle_alpha   90.00
_cell.angle_beta   90.00
_cell.angle_gamma   90.00
#
_symmetry.space_group_name_H-M   'P 1'
#
loop_
_entity.id
_entity.type
_entity.pdbx_description
1 polymer ?
#
loop_
_entity_poly.entity_id
_entity_poly.type
_entity_poly.pdbx_seq_one_letter_code
_entity_poly.pdbx_strand_id
1 'polypeptide(L)'
;MAVIILPDAQADLLSLQDYMLDKWGEAEWLKAEDEIFEKLEKVDSGIFNGTPVQELASVGISDYQNIYTSHHKLVYRRIRNDIYVYLIAGHRQDYPTILAKRLLSR
;
A
#
# COMPACT_ATOMS: atom_id res chain seq x y z
N MET A 1 -10.18 -9.68 -12.94
CA MET A 1 -9.02 -9.13 -12.23
C MET A 1 -9.36 -7.72 -11.78
N ALA A 2 -9.27 -7.46 -10.51
CA ALA A 2 -9.62 -6.16 -9.96
C ALA A 2 -8.63 -5.75 -8.88
N VAL A 3 -8.47 -4.43 -8.69
CA VAL A 3 -7.73 -3.86 -7.57
C VAL A 3 -8.76 -3.24 -6.65
N ILE A 4 -8.83 -3.76 -5.43
CA ILE A 4 -9.77 -3.28 -4.41
C ILE A 4 -8.96 -2.60 -3.31
N ILE A 5 -9.19 -1.30 -3.13
CA ILE A 5 -8.56 -0.56 -2.04
C ILE A 5 -9.55 -0.59 -0.88
N LEU A 6 -9.20 -1.32 0.18
CA LEU A 6 -10.08 -1.48 1.33
C LEU A 6 -10.30 -0.15 2.06
N PRO A 7 -11.38 -0.01 2.83
CA PRO A 7 -11.72 1.28 3.46
C PRO A 7 -10.60 1.90 4.28
N ASP A 8 -9.85 1.11 5.05
CA ASP A 8 -8.74 1.64 5.83
C ASP A 8 -7.62 2.16 4.94
N ALA A 9 -7.35 1.48 3.83
CA ALA A 9 -6.34 1.95 2.86
C ALA A 9 -6.83 3.18 2.12
N GLN A 10 -8.14 3.29 1.85
CA GLN A 10 -8.70 4.51 1.27
C GLN A 10 -8.52 5.70 2.21
N ALA A 11 -8.74 5.49 3.51
CA ALA A 11 -8.51 6.53 4.51
C ALA A 11 -7.03 6.92 4.57
N ASP A 12 -6.12 5.94 4.47
CA ASP A 12 -4.69 6.20 4.37
C ASP A 12 -4.38 7.10 3.18
N LEU A 13 -4.96 6.78 2.02
CA LEU A 13 -4.70 7.54 0.80
C LEU A 13 -5.15 8.99 0.93
N LEU A 14 -6.31 9.22 1.54
CA LEU A 14 -6.81 10.58 1.77
C LEU A 14 -5.90 11.36 2.72
N SER A 15 -5.44 10.71 3.80
CA SER A 15 -4.52 11.35 4.75
C SER A 15 -3.19 11.72 4.08
N LEU A 16 -2.68 10.83 3.23
CA LEU A 16 -1.44 11.08 2.52
C LEU A 16 -1.61 12.19 1.48
N GLN A 17 -2.79 12.25 0.85
CA GLN A 17 -3.12 13.33 -0.07
C GLN A 17 -3.07 14.68 0.65
N ASP A 18 -3.72 14.79 1.79
CA ASP A 18 -3.73 16.04 2.57
C ASP A 18 -2.31 16.46 2.96
N TYR A 19 -1.51 15.50 3.42
CA TYR A 19 -0.12 15.75 3.79
C TYR A 19 0.71 16.25 2.60
N MET A 20 0.59 15.58 1.46
CA MET A 20 1.38 15.93 0.29
C MET A 20 0.94 17.24 -0.34
N LEU A 21 -0.36 17.53 -0.37
CA LEU A 21 -0.85 18.80 -0.88
C LEU A 21 -0.32 19.96 -0.05
N ASP A 22 -0.30 19.79 1.27
CA ASP A 22 0.20 20.82 2.17
C ASP A 22 1.71 21.03 2.02
N LYS A 23 2.47 19.96 1.91
CA LYS A 23 3.94 20.00 1.96
C LYS A 23 4.60 20.17 0.60
N TRP A 24 4.04 19.55 -0.44
CA TRP A 24 4.70 19.47 -1.75
C TRP A 24 3.89 20.08 -2.88
N GLY A 25 2.58 20.27 -2.69
CA GLY A 25 1.71 20.84 -3.70
C GLY A 25 1.04 19.78 -4.58
N GLU A 26 0.12 20.26 -5.42
CA GLU A 26 -0.73 19.40 -6.23
C GLU A 26 0.05 18.59 -7.28
N ALA A 27 1.03 19.20 -7.93
CA ALA A 27 1.79 18.51 -8.98
C ALA A 27 2.52 17.28 -8.44
N GLU A 28 3.14 17.40 -7.26
CA GLU A 28 3.83 16.27 -6.65
C GLU A 28 2.85 15.19 -6.19
N TRP A 29 1.69 15.60 -5.66
CA TRP A 29 0.67 14.63 -5.27
C TRP A 29 0.17 13.83 -6.48
N LEU A 30 -0.10 14.50 -7.59
CA LEU A 30 -0.59 13.81 -8.80
C LEU A 30 0.43 12.80 -9.32
N LYS A 31 1.71 13.14 -9.27
CA LYS A 31 2.77 12.20 -9.64
C LYS A 31 2.82 11.00 -8.70
N ALA A 32 2.71 11.25 -7.39
CA ALA A 32 2.72 10.18 -6.39
C ALA A 32 1.53 9.25 -6.56
N GLU A 33 0.36 9.82 -6.79
CA GLU A 33 -0.87 9.06 -7.02
C GLU A 33 -0.76 8.19 -8.28
N ASP A 34 -0.29 8.77 -9.36
CA ASP A 34 -0.09 8.03 -10.62
C ASP A 34 0.86 6.86 -10.43
N GLU A 35 1.92 7.07 -9.67
CA GLU A 35 2.89 6.00 -9.39
C GLU A 35 2.26 4.86 -8.59
N ILE A 36 1.43 5.19 -7.61
CA ILE A 36 0.71 4.19 -6.81
C ILE A 36 -0.16 3.32 -7.73
N PHE A 37 -1.00 3.94 -8.53
CA PHE A 37 -1.94 3.21 -9.38
C PHE A 37 -1.25 2.47 -10.51
N GLU A 38 -0.18 3.02 -11.05
CA GLU A 38 0.63 2.33 -12.06
C GLU A 38 1.25 1.04 -11.50
N LYS A 39 1.79 1.10 -10.28
CA LYS A 39 2.34 -0.08 -9.62
C LYS A 39 1.28 -1.14 -9.35
N LEU A 40 0.12 -0.72 -8.86
CA LEU A 40 -0.97 -1.64 -8.59
C LEU A 40 -1.47 -2.30 -9.89
N GLU A 41 -1.52 -1.55 -10.97
CA GLU A 41 -1.92 -2.10 -12.26
C GLU A 41 -0.93 -3.15 -12.75
N LYS A 42 0.36 -2.92 -12.57
CA LYS A 42 1.40 -3.88 -12.92
C LYS A 42 1.31 -5.15 -12.09
N VAL A 43 0.99 -5.02 -10.81
CA VAL A 43 0.77 -6.17 -9.94
C VAL A 43 -0.46 -6.95 -10.39
N ASP A 44 -1.55 -6.25 -10.69
CA ASP A 44 -2.79 -6.88 -11.14
C ASP A 44 -2.59 -7.67 -12.43
N SER A 45 -1.83 -7.13 -13.36
CA SER A 45 -1.55 -7.78 -14.65
C SER A 45 -0.51 -8.90 -14.57
N GLY A 46 0.15 -9.08 -13.43
CA GLY A 46 1.17 -10.10 -13.27
C GLY A 46 2.56 -9.72 -13.77
N ILE A 47 2.74 -8.50 -14.27
CA ILE A 47 4.04 -8.03 -14.76
C ILE A 47 5.02 -7.84 -13.60
N PHE A 48 4.50 -7.46 -12.43
CA PHE A 48 5.30 -7.16 -11.26
C PHE A 48 4.69 -7.79 -10.02
N ASN A 49 5.53 -8.34 -9.15
CA ASN A 49 5.11 -8.87 -7.87
C ASN A 49 5.89 -8.18 -6.76
N GLY A 50 5.20 -7.93 -5.64
CA GLY A 50 5.85 -7.39 -4.46
C GLY A 50 6.68 -8.44 -3.74
N THR A 51 7.23 -8.05 -2.59
CA THR A 51 7.98 -8.94 -1.72
C THR A 51 7.17 -9.25 -0.47
N PRO A 52 7.37 -10.41 0.17
CA PRO A 52 6.66 -10.72 1.41
C PRO A 52 6.92 -9.68 2.48
N VAL A 53 5.89 -9.40 3.28
CA VAL A 53 6.02 -8.49 4.42
C VAL A 53 6.77 -9.22 5.52
N GLN A 54 8.00 -8.80 5.81
CA GLN A 54 8.88 -9.52 6.75
C GLN A 54 8.30 -9.59 8.16
N GLU A 55 7.69 -8.52 8.63
CA GLU A 55 7.10 -8.47 9.95
C GLU A 55 5.99 -9.52 10.15
N LEU A 56 5.27 -9.82 9.08
CA LEU A 56 4.24 -10.86 9.12
C LEU A 56 4.80 -12.24 8.83
N ALA A 57 5.76 -12.33 7.92
CA ALA A 57 6.40 -13.59 7.59
C ALA A 57 7.11 -14.20 8.80
N SER A 58 7.69 -13.36 9.67
CA SER A 58 8.36 -13.81 10.87
C SER A 58 7.43 -14.47 11.88
N VAL A 59 6.13 -14.22 11.79
CA VAL A 59 5.11 -14.88 12.63
C VAL A 59 4.26 -15.87 11.85
N GLY A 60 4.75 -16.31 10.69
CA GLY A 60 4.09 -17.35 9.91
C GLY A 60 3.02 -16.88 8.94
N ILE A 61 2.89 -15.59 8.71
CA ILE A 61 1.90 -15.02 7.79
C ILE A 61 2.64 -14.57 6.53
N SER A 62 2.50 -15.32 5.45
CA SER A 62 3.24 -15.07 4.20
C SER A 62 2.39 -14.59 3.04
N ASP A 63 1.09 -14.38 3.24
CA ASP A 63 0.15 -14.03 2.18
C ASP A 63 0.25 -12.57 1.76
N TYR A 64 0.72 -11.71 2.66
CA TYR A 64 0.78 -10.27 2.42
C TYR A 64 2.08 -9.90 1.77
N GLN A 65 1.99 -9.01 0.79
CA GLN A 65 3.16 -8.51 0.07
C GLN A 65 3.20 -7.01 0.12
N ASN A 66 4.39 -6.45 -0.02
CA ASN A 66 4.53 -5.00 -0.09
C ASN A 66 5.20 -4.58 -1.39
N ILE A 67 4.85 -3.40 -1.84
CA ILE A 67 5.50 -2.72 -2.96
C ILE A 67 5.82 -1.30 -2.53
N TYR A 68 6.83 -0.72 -3.18
CA TYR A 68 7.31 0.61 -2.86
C TYR A 68 7.16 1.52 -4.06
N THR A 69 6.76 2.76 -3.80
CA THR A 69 6.87 3.84 -4.76
C THR A 69 7.93 4.82 -4.28
N SER A 70 8.12 5.92 -4.98
CA SER A 70 9.08 6.95 -4.56
C SER A 70 8.73 7.55 -3.20
N HIS A 71 7.44 7.61 -2.85
CA HIS A 71 6.96 8.28 -1.65
C HIS A 71 6.24 7.37 -0.66
N HIS A 72 5.78 6.20 -1.09
CA HIS A 72 4.85 5.38 -0.30
C HIS A 72 5.21 3.91 -0.32
N LYS A 73 4.66 3.20 0.66
CA LYS A 73 4.72 1.76 0.78
C LYS A 73 3.29 1.25 0.83
N LEU A 74 3.01 0.21 0.05
CA LEU A 74 1.69 -0.40 0.00
C LEU A 74 1.76 -1.85 0.43
N VAL A 75 0.77 -2.30 1.20
CA VAL A 75 0.62 -3.70 1.57
C VAL A 75 -0.63 -4.24 0.89
N TYR A 76 -0.49 -5.33 0.18
CA TYR A 76 -1.60 -5.95 -0.51
C TYR A 76 -1.57 -7.46 -0.34
N ARG A 77 -2.70 -8.10 -0.65
CA ARG A 77 -2.80 -9.55 -0.71
C ARG A 77 -3.56 -9.92 -1.99
N ARG A 78 -3.06 -10.93 -2.68
CA ARG A 78 -3.78 -11.47 -3.84
C ARG A 78 -4.70 -12.59 -3.35
N ILE A 79 -5.98 -12.46 -3.66
CA ILE A 79 -6.97 -13.48 -3.36
C ILE A 79 -7.61 -13.84 -4.68
N ARG A 80 -7.40 -15.08 -5.14
CA ARG A 80 -7.81 -15.51 -6.47
C ARG A 80 -7.13 -14.63 -7.52
N ASN A 81 -7.90 -13.89 -8.31
CA ASN A 81 -7.36 -13.02 -9.34
C ASN A 81 -7.45 -11.52 -8.96
N ASP A 82 -7.82 -11.23 -7.73
CA ASP A 82 -8.01 -9.84 -7.28
C ASP A 82 -6.91 -9.43 -6.30
N ILE A 83 -6.59 -8.15 -6.34
CA ILE A 83 -5.61 -7.53 -5.45
C ILE A 83 -6.37 -6.70 -4.41
N TYR A 84 -6.13 -6.99 -3.13
CA TYR A 84 -6.73 -6.25 -2.02
C TYR A 84 -5.65 -5.43 -1.33
N VAL A 85 -5.80 -4.12 -1.33
CA VAL A 85 -4.85 -3.20 -0.70
C VAL A 85 -5.30 -2.92 0.72
N TYR A 86 -4.44 -3.26 1.70
CA TYR A 86 -4.74 -3.16 3.12
C TYR A 86 -4.17 -1.90 3.77
N LEU A 87 -3.05 -1.40 3.26
CA LEU A 87 -2.32 -0.32 3.90
C LEU A 87 -1.58 0.49 2.87
N ILE A 88 -1.60 1.82 3.01
CA ILE A 88 -0.75 2.72 2.25
C ILE A 88 -0.09 3.65 3.27
N ALA A 89 1.23 3.65 3.33
CA ALA A 89 1.98 4.44 4.30
C ALA A 89 3.08 5.23 3.62
N GLY A 90 3.39 6.41 4.16
CA GLY A 90 4.55 7.16 3.74
C GLY A 90 5.82 6.52 4.29
N HIS A 91 6.96 6.75 3.64
CA HIS A 91 8.22 6.14 4.06
C HIS A 91 8.67 6.57 5.46
N ARG A 92 8.16 7.71 5.96
CA ARG A 92 8.51 8.23 7.27
C ARG A 92 7.58 7.78 8.38
N GLN A 93 6.48 7.11 8.06
CA GLN A 93 5.55 6.62 9.07
C GLN A 93 6.09 5.36 9.73
N ASP A 94 5.68 5.15 10.98
CA ASP A 94 6.04 3.93 11.73
C ASP A 94 5.23 2.76 11.18
N TYR A 95 5.70 2.23 10.08
CA TYR A 95 5.06 1.16 9.33
C TYR A 95 4.79 -0.09 10.16
N PRO A 96 5.75 -0.61 10.95
CA PRO A 96 5.48 -1.82 11.74
C PRO A 96 4.36 -1.64 12.74
N THR A 97 4.27 -0.47 13.39
CA THR A 97 3.20 -0.19 14.35
C THR A 97 1.84 -0.12 13.67
N ILE A 98 1.76 0.59 12.55
CA ILE A 98 0.52 0.71 11.79
C ILE A 98 0.06 -0.67 11.31
N LEU A 99 0.98 -1.46 10.80
CA LEU A 99 0.71 -2.79 10.30
C LEU A 99 0.19 -3.71 11.40
N ALA A 100 0.84 -3.69 12.56
CA ALA A 100 0.43 -4.50 13.70
C ALA A 100 -0.99 -4.15 14.14
N LYS A 101 -1.29 -2.87 14.26
CA LYS A 101 -2.63 -2.44 14.66
C LYS A 101 -3.68 -2.88 13.66
N ARG A 102 -3.38 -2.76 12.37
CA ARG A 102 -4.37 -3.02 11.33
C ARG A 102 -4.63 -4.50 11.10
N LEU A 103 -3.57 -5.30 11.10
CA LEU A 103 -3.67 -6.70 10.69
C LEU A 103 -3.63 -7.69 11.84
N LEU A 104 -3.00 -7.35 12.95
CA LEU A 104 -2.76 -8.29 14.04
C LEU A 104 -3.61 -8.08 15.29
N SER A 105 -4.24 -6.92 15.43
CA SER A 105 -5.02 -6.61 16.64
C SER A 105 -6.53 -6.73 16.46
N ARG A 106 -6.94 -7.50 15.51
CA ARG A 106 -8.36 -7.79 15.30
C ARG A 106 -8.82 -8.98 16.11
#